data_ba68c79f9698c4eefc15d569dc0edefc
#
_entry.id   ba68c79f9698c4eefc15d569dc0edefc
#
_cell.length_a   1.000
_cell.length_b   1.000
_cell.length_c   1.000
_cell.angle_alpha   90.00
_cell.angle_beta   90.00
_cell.angle_gamma   90.00
#
_symmetry.space_group_name_H-M   'P 1'
#
loop_
_entity.id
_entity.type
_entity.pdbx_description
1 polymer ?
#
loop_
_entity_poly.entity_id
_entity_poly.type
_entity_poly.pdbx_seq_one_letter_code
_entity_poly.pdbx_strand_id
1 'polypeptide(L)'
;MPSLARTPYVVGAAALACVLLAIPVVESTLTSAPHTSSVVLFSLVALIITLAGSVWLMRAGDIHAEPATVLSWRPLVYIAVLASAWAMVIAETPHATYFLFALIGTSQWLLPERTGALVTFGLTAFTIAGQVFHHGASTGTIVGPLLIAVLMLAFMHMYRA
;
A
#
# COMPACT_ATOMS: atom_id res chain seq x y z
N MET A 1 -9.88 6.29 -28.18
CA MET A 1 -8.81 5.41 -27.63
C MET A 1 -8.45 5.87 -26.22
N PRO A 2 -9.21 5.54 -25.19
CA PRO A 2 -8.93 5.99 -23.80
C PRO A 2 -7.93 5.11 -23.05
N SER A 3 -7.47 4.00 -23.60
CA SER A 3 -6.64 3.01 -22.90
C SER A 3 -5.17 3.40 -22.73
N LEU A 4 -4.62 4.21 -23.61
CA LEU A 4 -3.18 4.56 -23.60
C LEU A 4 -2.81 5.55 -22.47
N ALA A 5 -3.73 6.42 -22.04
CA ALA A 5 -3.47 7.38 -20.98
C ALA A 5 -3.43 6.77 -19.57
N ARG A 6 -4.01 5.57 -19.39
CA ARG A 6 -4.10 4.89 -18.08
C ARG A 6 -2.92 3.97 -17.78
N THR A 7 -2.25 3.49 -18.84
CA THR A 7 -1.14 2.53 -18.73
C THR A 7 0.04 3.07 -17.89
N PRO A 8 0.50 4.33 -18.05
CA PRO A 8 1.65 4.82 -17.29
C PRO A 8 1.39 4.90 -15.78
N TYR A 9 0.16 5.18 -15.34
CA TYR A 9 -0.19 5.22 -13.91
C TYR A 9 -0.15 3.83 -13.28
N VAL A 10 -0.71 2.83 -13.98
CA VAL A 10 -0.68 1.43 -13.50
C VAL A 10 0.75 0.90 -13.47
N VAL A 11 1.53 1.20 -14.50
CA VAL A 11 2.95 0.82 -14.55
C VAL A 11 3.75 1.51 -13.44
N GLY A 12 3.53 2.81 -13.23
CA GLY A 12 4.18 3.57 -12.16
C GLY A 12 3.82 3.04 -10.76
N ALA A 13 2.55 2.79 -10.51
CA ALA A 13 2.09 2.23 -9.24
C ALA A 13 2.64 0.81 -9.00
N ALA A 14 2.64 -0.04 -10.02
CA ALA A 14 3.22 -1.38 -9.95
C ALA A 14 4.74 -1.33 -9.73
N ALA A 15 5.46 -0.45 -10.42
CA ALA A 15 6.89 -0.26 -10.22
C ALA A 15 7.21 0.22 -8.79
N LEU A 16 6.45 1.20 -8.27
CA LEU A 16 6.59 1.68 -6.91
C LEU A 16 6.32 0.55 -5.90
N ALA A 17 5.26 -0.23 -6.08
CA ALA A 17 4.94 -1.36 -5.23
C ALA A 17 6.07 -2.41 -5.26
N CYS A 18 6.64 -2.71 -6.44
CA CYS A 18 7.78 -3.62 -6.56
C CYS A 18 8.99 -3.13 -5.78
N VAL A 19 9.33 -1.83 -5.89
CA VAL A 19 10.45 -1.24 -5.16
C VAL A 19 10.22 -1.29 -3.66
N LEU A 20 9.04 -0.89 -3.19
CA LEU A 20 8.72 -0.85 -1.77
C LEU A 20 8.63 -2.26 -1.14
N LEU A 21 8.18 -3.26 -1.88
CA LEU A 21 8.18 -4.65 -1.42
C LEU A 21 9.57 -5.31 -1.52
N ALA A 22 10.46 -4.82 -2.38
CA ALA A 22 11.83 -5.29 -2.44
C ALA A 22 12.65 -4.90 -1.19
N ILE A 23 12.34 -3.77 -0.55
CA ILE A 23 13.06 -3.28 0.64
C ILE A 23 13.09 -4.33 1.77
N PRO A 24 11.95 -4.84 2.28
CA PRO A 24 11.96 -5.84 3.33
C PRO A 24 12.63 -7.15 2.91
N VAL A 25 12.52 -7.53 1.63
CA VAL A 25 13.17 -8.74 1.10
C VAL A 25 14.69 -8.59 1.10
N VAL A 26 15.21 -7.51 0.57
CA VAL A 26 16.65 -7.23 0.50
C VAL A 26 17.22 -7.15 1.91
N GLU A 27 16.57 -6.44 2.81
CA GLU A 27 17.04 -6.26 4.17
C GLU A 27 17.03 -7.56 4.97
N SER A 28 15.95 -8.36 4.85
CA SER A 28 15.89 -9.69 5.48
C SER A 28 16.98 -10.62 4.97
N THR A 29 17.32 -10.51 3.68
CA THR A 29 18.39 -11.33 3.07
C THR A 29 19.76 -10.89 3.55
N LEU A 30 20.01 -9.57 3.61
CA LEU A 30 21.29 -9.01 4.05
C LEU A 30 21.57 -9.27 5.54
N THR A 31 20.54 -9.27 6.38
CA THR A 31 20.64 -9.51 7.82
C THR A 31 20.61 -10.99 8.17
N SER A 32 20.45 -11.88 7.20
CA SER A 32 20.28 -13.34 7.40
C SER A 32 19.21 -13.66 8.46
N ALA A 33 18.10 -12.92 8.41
CA ALA A 33 17.01 -13.06 9.36
C ALA A 33 16.39 -14.47 9.29
N PRO A 34 15.97 -15.06 10.42
CA PRO A 34 15.44 -16.43 10.47
C PRO A 34 14.13 -16.59 9.67
N HIS A 35 13.43 -15.49 9.38
CA HIS A 35 12.15 -15.48 8.66
C HIS A 35 12.24 -14.98 7.21
N THR A 36 13.43 -14.96 6.61
CA THR A 36 13.63 -14.46 5.23
C THR A 36 12.71 -15.14 4.22
N SER A 37 12.51 -16.45 4.31
CA SER A 37 11.63 -17.20 3.39
C SER A 37 10.16 -16.76 3.50
N SER A 38 9.67 -16.51 4.72
CA SER A 38 8.31 -16.01 4.96
C SER A 38 8.14 -14.59 4.42
N VAL A 39 9.12 -13.71 4.65
CA VAL A 39 9.12 -12.34 4.12
C VAL A 39 9.06 -12.36 2.59
N VAL A 40 9.88 -13.18 1.94
CA VAL A 40 9.88 -13.33 0.48
C VAL A 40 8.54 -13.83 -0.03
N LEU A 41 7.99 -14.88 0.59
CA LEU A 41 6.72 -15.47 0.19
C LEU A 41 5.58 -14.45 0.30
N PHE A 42 5.43 -13.79 1.45
CA PHE A 42 4.34 -12.83 1.67
C PHE A 42 4.50 -11.57 0.81
N SER A 43 5.73 -11.13 0.56
CA SER A 43 6.01 -10.01 -0.36
C SER A 43 5.65 -10.37 -1.80
N LEU A 44 5.93 -11.59 -2.25
CA LEU A 44 5.51 -12.08 -3.56
C LEU A 44 3.97 -12.17 -3.68
N VAL A 45 3.30 -12.64 -2.64
CA VAL A 45 1.82 -12.67 -2.61
C VAL A 45 1.26 -11.25 -2.71
N ALA A 46 1.78 -10.30 -1.94
CA ALA A 46 1.36 -8.90 -2.01
C ALA A 46 1.62 -8.29 -3.40
N LEU A 47 2.74 -8.62 -4.02
CA LEU A 47 3.07 -8.18 -5.38
C LEU A 47 2.08 -8.76 -6.41
N ILE A 48 1.79 -10.05 -6.35
CA ILE A 48 0.82 -10.71 -7.24
C ILE A 48 -0.56 -10.06 -7.10
N ILE A 49 -1.01 -9.80 -5.87
CA ILE A 49 -2.28 -9.12 -5.58
C ILE A 49 -2.27 -7.71 -6.17
N THR A 50 -1.17 -6.97 -6.01
CA THR A 50 -1.02 -5.62 -6.58
C THR A 50 -1.18 -5.65 -8.10
N LEU A 51 -0.48 -6.53 -8.78
CA LEU A 51 -0.51 -6.63 -10.24
C LEU A 51 -1.85 -7.14 -10.76
N ALA A 52 -2.34 -8.25 -10.22
CA ALA A 52 -3.61 -8.86 -10.64
C ALA A 52 -4.81 -7.95 -10.34
N GLY A 53 -4.81 -7.32 -9.16
CA GLY A 53 -5.85 -6.38 -8.76
C GLY A 53 -5.85 -5.11 -9.60
N SER A 54 -4.68 -4.57 -9.94
CA SER A 54 -4.57 -3.42 -10.83
C SER A 54 -5.11 -3.73 -12.24
N VAL A 55 -4.81 -4.91 -12.79
CA VAL A 55 -5.35 -5.36 -14.06
C VAL A 55 -6.87 -5.56 -13.98
N TRP A 56 -7.36 -6.14 -12.89
CA TRP A 56 -8.80 -6.33 -12.66
C TRP A 56 -9.55 -4.99 -12.61
N LEU A 57 -9.06 -4.02 -11.82
CA LEU A 57 -9.66 -2.68 -11.73
C LEU A 57 -9.59 -1.92 -13.06
N MET A 58 -8.49 -2.06 -13.80
CA MET A 58 -8.33 -1.43 -15.11
C MET A 58 -9.34 -1.99 -16.11
N ARG A 59 -9.55 -3.32 -16.14
CA ARG A 59 -10.55 -3.96 -17.01
C ARG A 59 -11.97 -3.60 -16.63
N ALA A 60 -12.22 -3.40 -15.33
CA ALA A 60 -13.53 -2.98 -14.82
C ALA A 60 -13.82 -1.47 -15.07
N GLY A 61 -12.82 -0.68 -15.46
CA GLY A 61 -12.96 0.76 -15.68
C GLY A 61 -12.92 1.60 -14.40
N ASP A 62 -12.49 1.02 -13.27
CA ASP A 62 -12.42 1.71 -11.98
C ASP A 62 -11.13 2.54 -11.80
N ILE A 63 -10.14 2.40 -12.72
CA ILE A 63 -8.95 3.24 -12.72
C ILE A 63 -9.15 4.41 -13.67
N HIS A 64 -9.10 5.61 -13.14
CA HIS A 64 -9.27 6.87 -13.85
C HIS A 64 -7.96 7.67 -13.91
N ALA A 65 -7.87 8.62 -14.85
CA ALA A 65 -6.75 9.55 -14.94
C ALA A 65 -6.70 10.55 -13.76
N GLU A 66 -7.83 10.74 -13.09
CA GLU A 66 -7.99 11.59 -11.92
C GLU A 66 -8.43 10.77 -10.70
N PRO A 67 -8.19 11.27 -9.47
CA PRO A 67 -8.66 10.62 -8.25
C PRO A 67 -10.17 10.42 -8.26
N ALA A 68 -10.64 9.30 -7.73
CA ALA A 68 -12.05 8.95 -7.72
C ALA A 68 -12.90 9.95 -6.93
N THR A 69 -14.05 10.29 -7.47
CA THR A 69 -15.07 11.13 -6.81
C THR A 69 -16.27 10.31 -6.32
N VAL A 70 -16.47 9.12 -6.88
CA VAL A 70 -17.57 8.22 -6.55
C VAL A 70 -17.02 6.94 -5.92
N LEU A 71 -17.70 6.48 -4.87
CA LEU A 71 -17.33 5.26 -4.17
C LEU A 71 -17.77 4.02 -4.98
N SER A 72 -16.80 3.16 -5.29
CA SER A 72 -17.01 1.85 -5.89
C SER A 72 -16.59 0.76 -4.89
N TRP A 73 -17.30 -0.37 -4.88
CA TRP A 73 -17.00 -1.49 -4.00
C TRP A 73 -15.72 -2.25 -4.41
N ARG A 74 -15.39 -2.27 -5.71
CA ARG A 74 -14.22 -3.00 -6.23
C ARG A 74 -12.88 -2.46 -5.71
N PRO A 75 -12.62 -1.14 -5.73
CA PRO A 75 -11.46 -0.58 -5.07
C PRO A 75 -11.38 -0.90 -3.58
N LEU A 76 -12.51 -0.89 -2.86
CA LEU A 76 -12.52 -1.26 -1.44
C LEU A 76 -12.09 -2.71 -1.21
N VAL A 77 -12.63 -3.65 -2.00
CA VAL A 77 -12.23 -5.08 -1.94
C VAL A 77 -10.75 -5.23 -2.26
N TYR A 78 -10.27 -4.57 -3.31
CA TYR A 78 -8.86 -4.61 -3.68
C TYR A 78 -7.94 -4.12 -2.56
N ILE A 79 -8.25 -2.97 -1.96
CA ILE A 79 -7.49 -2.40 -0.85
C ILE A 79 -7.52 -3.33 0.37
N ALA A 80 -8.68 -3.91 0.70
CA ALA A 80 -8.82 -4.83 1.83
C ALA A 80 -7.99 -6.11 1.64
N VAL A 81 -8.01 -6.70 0.45
CA VAL A 81 -7.22 -7.90 0.13
C VAL A 81 -5.72 -7.58 0.15
N LEU A 82 -5.31 -6.44 -0.44
CA LEU A 82 -3.92 -6.01 -0.44
C LEU A 82 -3.41 -5.69 0.98
N ALA A 83 -4.22 -5.02 1.79
CA ALA A 83 -3.90 -4.72 3.18
C ALA A 83 -3.78 -6.01 4.01
N SER A 84 -4.61 -7.02 3.76
CA SER A 84 -4.53 -8.31 4.43
C SER A 84 -3.24 -9.05 4.09
N ALA A 85 -2.84 -9.07 2.82
CA ALA A 85 -1.58 -9.66 2.40
C ALA A 85 -0.38 -8.92 3.00
N TRP A 86 -0.44 -7.59 3.03
CA TRP A 86 0.60 -6.76 3.64
C TRP A 86 0.70 -6.94 5.15
N ALA A 87 -0.42 -7.18 5.85
CA ALA A 87 -0.41 -7.50 7.28
C ALA A 87 0.47 -8.70 7.60
N MET A 88 0.51 -9.70 6.72
CA MET A 88 1.39 -10.87 6.86
C MET A 88 2.86 -10.46 6.78
N VAL A 89 3.20 -9.49 5.92
CA VAL A 89 4.58 -8.99 5.82
C VAL A 89 4.97 -8.18 7.06
N ILE A 90 4.05 -7.36 7.61
CA ILE A 90 4.30 -6.61 8.85
C ILE A 90 4.62 -7.55 10.02
N ALA A 91 3.91 -8.68 10.11
CA ALA A 91 4.13 -9.65 11.18
C ALA A 91 5.56 -10.20 11.18
N GLU A 92 6.18 -10.29 9.98
CA GLU A 92 7.52 -10.87 9.80
C GLU A 92 8.64 -9.82 9.92
N THR A 93 8.38 -8.56 9.53
CA THR A 93 9.42 -7.52 9.51
C THR A 93 8.88 -6.11 9.71
N PRO A 94 9.56 -5.27 10.52
CA PRO A 94 9.19 -3.86 10.70
C PRO A 94 9.39 -3.03 9.42
N HIS A 95 10.27 -3.43 8.52
CA HIS A 95 10.55 -2.72 7.27
C HIS A 95 9.41 -2.77 6.25
N ALA A 96 8.40 -3.63 6.49
CA ALA A 96 7.15 -3.64 5.72
C ALA A 96 6.38 -2.32 5.79
N THR A 97 6.67 -1.45 6.77
CA THR A 97 6.05 -0.13 6.92
C THR A 97 6.18 0.73 5.66
N TYR A 98 7.25 0.60 4.89
CA TYR A 98 7.44 1.36 3.66
C TYR A 98 6.35 1.10 2.61
N PHE A 99 5.78 -0.09 2.59
CA PHE A 99 4.68 -0.40 1.67
C PHE A 99 3.40 0.38 1.98
N LEU A 100 3.28 0.96 3.18
CA LEU A 100 2.18 1.84 3.55
C LEU A 100 2.03 3.03 2.60
N PHE A 101 3.13 3.55 2.04
CA PHE A 101 3.08 4.58 0.99
C PHE A 101 2.23 4.14 -0.20
N ALA A 102 2.47 2.93 -0.71
CA ALA A 102 1.72 2.39 -1.86
C ALA A 102 0.25 2.18 -1.51
N LEU A 103 -0.05 1.65 -0.31
CA LEU A 103 -1.41 1.42 0.16
C LEU A 103 -2.20 2.72 0.32
N ILE A 104 -1.61 3.72 0.97
CA ILE A 104 -2.26 5.03 1.15
C ILE A 104 -2.43 5.72 -0.19
N GLY A 105 -1.39 5.77 -1.03
CA GLY A 105 -1.46 6.36 -2.36
C GLY A 105 -2.57 5.73 -3.22
N THR A 106 -2.63 4.40 -3.24
CA THR A 106 -3.67 3.65 -3.94
C THR A 106 -5.06 3.97 -3.38
N SER A 107 -5.22 3.99 -2.05
CA SER A 107 -6.49 4.30 -1.40
C SER A 107 -6.96 5.72 -1.72
N GLN A 108 -6.06 6.70 -1.65
CA GLN A 108 -6.36 8.09 -1.96
C GLN A 108 -6.71 8.31 -3.43
N TRP A 109 -6.15 7.51 -4.33
CA TRP A 109 -6.44 7.60 -5.77
C TRP A 109 -7.76 6.93 -6.14
N LEU A 110 -8.01 5.74 -5.61
CA LEU A 110 -9.14 4.89 -5.97
C LEU A 110 -10.43 5.19 -5.20
N LEU A 111 -10.36 5.95 -4.10
CA LEU A 111 -11.50 6.26 -3.25
C LEU A 111 -11.79 7.76 -3.22
N PRO A 112 -13.07 8.14 -3.01
CA PRO A 112 -13.43 9.53 -2.74
C PRO A 112 -12.65 10.07 -1.54
N GLU A 113 -12.36 11.37 -1.52
CA GLU A 113 -11.46 12.02 -0.54
C GLU A 113 -11.76 11.64 0.91
N ARG A 114 -13.03 11.71 1.33
CA ARG A 114 -13.44 11.38 2.71
C ARG A 114 -13.19 9.91 3.03
N THR A 115 -13.56 9.01 2.13
CA THR A 115 -13.36 7.57 2.32
C THR A 115 -11.88 7.22 2.27
N GLY A 116 -11.13 7.81 1.35
CA GLY A 116 -9.67 7.65 1.26
C GLY A 116 -8.97 8.11 2.55
N ALA A 117 -9.38 9.24 3.13
CA ALA A 117 -8.85 9.71 4.40
C ALA A 117 -9.15 8.74 5.56
N LEU A 118 -10.40 8.27 5.66
CA LEU A 118 -10.78 7.28 6.69
C LEU A 118 -9.98 5.97 6.56
N VAL A 119 -9.82 5.47 5.33
CA VAL A 119 -9.02 4.28 5.05
C VAL A 119 -7.55 4.53 5.41
N THR A 120 -7.00 5.70 5.11
CA THR A 120 -5.64 6.09 5.51
C THR A 120 -5.45 6.04 7.03
N PHE A 121 -6.38 6.62 7.80
CA PHE A 121 -6.33 6.55 9.26
C PHE A 121 -6.42 5.11 9.76
N GLY A 122 -7.32 4.31 9.19
CA GLY A 122 -7.46 2.88 9.53
C GLY A 122 -6.19 2.08 9.24
N LEU A 123 -5.59 2.24 8.06
CA LEU A 123 -4.35 1.59 7.68
C LEU A 123 -3.17 2.01 8.57
N THR A 124 -3.09 3.30 8.91
CA THR A 124 -2.04 3.82 9.79
C THR A 124 -2.16 3.26 11.20
N ALA A 125 -3.36 3.30 11.78
CA ALA A 125 -3.62 2.73 13.10
C ALA A 125 -3.34 1.21 13.14
N PHE A 126 -3.77 0.50 12.10
CA PHE A 126 -3.50 -0.92 11.94
C PHE A 126 -2.00 -1.22 11.83
N THR A 127 -1.25 -0.41 11.08
CA THR A 127 0.21 -0.54 10.96
C THR A 127 0.90 -0.35 12.30
N ILE A 128 0.54 0.72 13.03
CA ILE A 128 1.12 1.00 14.35
C ILE A 128 0.81 -0.15 15.31
N ALA A 129 -0.45 -0.60 15.36
CA ALA A 129 -0.84 -1.71 16.23
C ALA A 129 -0.06 -3.00 15.88
N GLY A 130 0.03 -3.35 14.59
CA GLY A 130 0.79 -4.52 14.14
C GLY A 130 2.28 -4.40 14.45
N GLN A 131 2.87 -3.24 14.19
CA GLN A 131 4.28 -2.98 14.48
C GLN A 131 4.58 -3.09 15.99
N VAL A 132 3.74 -2.46 16.82
CA VAL A 132 3.91 -2.49 18.28
C VAL A 132 3.72 -3.92 18.80
N PHE A 133 2.73 -4.65 18.30
CA PHE A 133 2.43 -6.02 18.72
C PHE A 133 3.56 -7.00 18.39
N HIS A 134 4.09 -6.94 17.16
CA HIS A 134 5.09 -7.91 16.67
C HIS A 134 6.53 -7.50 16.95
N HIS A 135 6.82 -6.21 17.00
CA HIS A 135 8.21 -5.69 17.08
C HIS A 135 8.48 -4.79 18.27
N GLY A 136 7.45 -4.53 19.10
CA GLY A 136 7.55 -3.67 20.27
C GLY A 136 7.38 -2.17 19.96
N ALA A 137 7.07 -1.41 21.00
CA ALA A 137 6.91 0.03 20.91
C ALA A 137 8.28 0.72 20.79
N SER A 138 8.46 1.46 19.72
CA SER A 138 9.62 2.32 19.48
C SER A 138 9.20 3.58 18.75
N THR A 139 10.07 4.59 18.73
CA THR A 139 9.82 5.81 17.94
C THR A 139 9.57 5.46 16.46
N GLY A 140 10.32 4.53 15.89
CA GLY A 140 10.18 4.12 14.50
C GLY A 140 8.85 3.43 14.20
N THR A 141 8.37 2.57 15.10
CA THR A 141 7.10 1.82 14.93
C THR A 141 5.85 2.69 15.05
N ILE A 142 5.97 3.86 15.65
CA ILE A 142 4.86 4.80 15.85
C ILE A 142 4.99 6.01 14.91
N VAL A 143 6.12 6.69 14.95
CA VAL A 143 6.31 7.94 14.19
C VAL A 143 6.42 7.68 12.69
N GLY A 144 7.05 6.58 12.28
CA GLY A 144 7.20 6.22 10.86
C GLY A 144 5.86 6.17 10.11
N PRO A 145 4.91 5.31 10.51
CA PRO A 145 3.59 5.25 9.88
C PRO A 145 2.82 6.57 9.93
N LEU A 146 2.90 7.31 11.03
CA LEU A 146 2.24 8.63 11.16
C LEU A 146 2.81 9.63 10.15
N LEU A 147 4.13 9.70 10.03
CA LEU A 147 4.78 10.59 9.08
C LEU A 147 4.39 10.26 7.64
N ILE A 148 4.37 8.98 7.29
CA ILE A 148 3.91 8.51 5.98
C ILE A 148 2.48 8.98 5.71
N ALA A 149 1.56 8.76 6.66
CA ALA A 149 0.17 9.16 6.51
C ALA A 149 0.00 10.66 6.31
N VAL A 150 0.67 11.48 7.13
CA VAL A 150 0.61 12.95 7.03
C VAL A 150 1.17 13.43 5.69
N LEU A 151 2.31 12.93 5.26
CA LEU A 151 2.93 13.31 3.98
C LEU A 151 2.04 12.94 2.80
N MET A 152 1.45 11.74 2.81
CA MET A 152 0.59 11.29 1.71
C MET A 152 -0.73 12.06 1.68
N LEU A 153 -1.34 12.34 2.84
CA LEU A 153 -2.56 13.16 2.90
C LEU A 153 -2.29 14.59 2.42
N ALA A 154 -1.19 15.20 2.85
CA ALA A 154 -0.80 16.53 2.40
C ALA A 154 -0.54 16.57 0.88
N PHE A 155 0.20 15.59 0.35
CA PHE A 155 0.47 15.47 -1.08
C PHE A 155 -0.82 15.34 -1.88
N MET A 156 -1.72 14.44 -1.48
CA MET A 156 -2.97 14.22 -2.19
C MET A 156 -3.93 15.40 -2.07
N HIS A 157 -3.93 16.10 -0.92
CA HIS A 157 -4.70 17.33 -0.77
C HIS A 157 -4.23 18.41 -1.74
N MET A 158 -2.91 18.62 -1.85
CA MET A 158 -2.34 19.57 -2.83
C MET A 158 -2.63 19.15 -4.27
N TYR A 159 -2.61 17.86 -4.57
CA TYR A 159 -2.88 17.36 -5.91
C TYR A 159 -4.34 17.57 -6.33
N ARG A 160 -5.29 17.46 -5.38
CA ARG A 160 -6.72 17.66 -5.63
C ARG A 160 -7.16 19.13 -5.63
N ALA A 161 -6.35 19.99 -5.01
CA ALA A 161 -6.62 21.43 -4.97
C ALA A 161 -6.34 22.09 -6.32
#